data_f0d83ec33c936911ad608fc3e4217454
#
_entry.id   f0d83ec33c936911ad608fc3e4217454
#
_cell.length_a   1.000
_cell.length_b   1.000
_cell.length_c   1.000
_cell.angle_alpha   90.00
_cell.angle_beta   90.00
_cell.angle_gamma   90.00
#
_symmetry.space_group_name_H-M   'P 1'
#
loop_
_entity.id
_entity.type
_entity.pdbx_description
1 polymer ?
#
loop_
_entity_poly.entity_id
_entity_poly.type
_entity_poly.pdbx_seq_one_letter_code
_entity_poly.pdbx_strand_id
1 'polypeptide(L)'
;MRCHSHLADEAATLAFGAQLARGLVPGLTLYLEGDLGAGKTTLVRGVLRALGYAGRVKSPTYTLAESYSLPAFELYHFDLYRMHDPREWLDAGFRDVSDGQAVSLIEWPDKAAGWLPPPDVIVRLTIADDAREIECEAASPRGAHYLETCCTNC
;
A
#
# COMPACT_ATOMS: atom_id res chain seq x y z
N MET A 1 1.01 16.59 -6.00
CA MET A 1 2.29 16.36 -5.30
C MET A 1 2.83 14.98 -5.65
N ARG A 2 4.11 14.92 -5.92
CA ARG A 2 4.82 13.67 -6.26
C ARG A 2 6.12 13.58 -5.48
N CYS A 3 6.47 12.38 -5.06
CA CYS A 3 7.74 12.06 -4.45
C CYS A 3 8.42 10.97 -5.25
N HIS A 4 9.74 11.07 -5.39
CA HIS A 4 10.51 10.05 -6.11
C HIS A 4 11.76 9.71 -5.29
N SER A 5 12.10 8.40 -5.25
CA SER A 5 13.33 7.94 -4.60
C SER A 5 13.93 6.76 -5.34
N HIS A 6 15.24 6.64 -5.24
CA HIS A 6 15.99 5.48 -5.69
C HIS A 6 16.19 4.54 -4.51
N LEU A 7 15.84 3.27 -4.68
CA LEU A 7 15.95 2.24 -3.65
C LEU A 7 17.02 1.24 -4.10
N ALA A 8 18.21 1.36 -3.54
CA ALA A 8 19.37 0.60 -4.00
C ALA A 8 19.25 -0.91 -3.72
N ASP A 9 18.53 -1.29 -2.66
CA ASP A 9 18.44 -2.67 -2.21
C ASP A 9 17.15 -2.90 -1.39
N GLU A 10 16.96 -4.12 -0.91
CA GLU A 10 15.80 -4.47 -0.09
C GLU A 10 15.73 -3.65 1.21
N ALA A 11 16.88 -3.38 1.83
CA ALA A 11 16.93 -2.57 3.05
C ALA A 11 16.39 -1.16 2.79
N ALA A 12 16.69 -0.58 1.62
CA ALA A 12 16.17 0.73 1.23
C ALA A 12 14.65 0.68 1.02
N THR A 13 14.12 -0.40 0.46
CA THR A 13 12.67 -0.59 0.28
C THR A 13 11.98 -0.69 1.65
N LEU A 14 12.55 -1.45 2.57
CA LEU A 14 12.02 -1.53 3.94
C LEU A 14 12.03 -0.17 4.63
N ALA A 15 13.12 0.58 4.49
CA ALA A 15 13.25 1.91 5.08
C ALA A 15 12.23 2.89 4.49
N PHE A 16 11.96 2.81 3.19
CA PHE A 16 10.94 3.64 2.57
C PHE A 16 9.54 3.27 3.08
N GLY A 17 9.28 1.98 3.28
CA GLY A 17 8.05 1.53 3.93
C GLY A 17 7.87 2.12 5.31
N ALA A 18 8.93 2.16 6.12
CA ALA A 18 8.92 2.79 7.44
C ALA A 18 8.61 4.30 7.32
N GLN A 19 9.12 4.94 6.30
CA GLN A 19 8.83 6.35 6.03
C GLN A 19 7.35 6.53 5.67
N LEU A 20 6.78 5.67 4.83
CA LEU A 20 5.35 5.71 4.48
C LEU A 20 4.45 5.47 5.69
N ALA A 21 4.91 4.73 6.69
CA ALA A 21 4.13 4.49 7.91
C ALA A 21 3.86 5.77 8.69
N ARG A 22 4.72 6.77 8.54
CA ARG A 22 4.53 8.06 9.22
C ARG A 22 3.33 8.77 8.62
N GLY A 23 2.45 9.24 9.46
CA GLY A 23 1.28 9.98 9.01
C GLY A 23 0.12 9.16 8.49
N LEU A 24 0.21 7.82 8.47
CA LEU A 24 -0.94 7.00 8.15
C LEU A 24 -2.04 7.24 9.19
N VAL A 25 -3.24 7.51 8.71
CA VAL A 25 -4.42 7.74 9.53
C VAL A 25 -5.58 6.89 9.02
N PRO A 26 -6.56 6.57 9.89
CA PRO A 26 -7.73 5.80 9.46
C PRO A 26 -8.39 6.40 8.21
N GLY A 27 -8.77 5.54 7.30
CA GLY A 27 -9.47 5.93 6.08
C GLY A 27 -8.59 6.15 4.86
N LEU A 28 -7.27 6.19 4.99
CA LEU A 28 -6.38 6.34 3.85
C LEU A 28 -6.35 5.09 2.98
N THR A 29 -6.39 5.28 1.67
CA THR A 29 -6.26 4.22 0.68
C THR A 29 -5.05 4.50 -0.20
N LEU A 30 -4.10 3.56 -0.21
CA LEU A 30 -2.92 3.61 -1.05
C LEU A 30 -2.99 2.48 -2.09
N TYR A 31 -2.86 2.84 -3.36
CA TYR A 31 -2.70 1.86 -4.43
C TYR A 31 -1.21 1.57 -4.60
N LEU A 32 -0.85 0.30 -4.68
CA LEU A 32 0.52 -0.15 -4.90
C LEU A 32 0.62 -0.78 -6.29
N GLU A 33 1.33 -0.12 -7.19
CA GLU A 33 1.50 -0.55 -8.57
C GLU A 33 2.95 -0.93 -8.82
N GLY A 34 3.15 -1.94 -9.66
CA GLY A 34 4.46 -2.44 -10.03
C GLY A 34 4.39 -3.88 -10.47
N ASP A 35 5.35 -4.31 -11.29
CA ASP A 35 5.40 -5.68 -11.78
C ASP A 35 5.64 -6.68 -10.65
N LEU A 36 5.39 -7.95 -10.91
CA LEU A 36 5.73 -9.02 -9.99
C LEU A 36 7.22 -8.94 -9.65
N GLY A 37 7.54 -9.05 -8.37
CA GLY A 37 8.91 -8.96 -7.89
C GLY A 37 9.45 -7.54 -7.73
N ALA A 38 8.62 -6.50 -7.94
CA ALA A 38 9.07 -5.13 -7.77
C ALA A 38 9.32 -4.72 -6.31
N GLY A 39 8.82 -5.51 -5.35
CA GLY A 39 9.04 -5.25 -3.92
C GLY A 39 7.85 -4.68 -3.19
N LYS A 40 6.64 -4.81 -3.72
CA LYS A 40 5.41 -4.29 -3.10
C LYS A 40 5.18 -4.91 -1.72
N THR A 41 5.33 -6.23 -1.58
CA THR A 41 5.18 -6.92 -0.30
C THR A 41 6.28 -6.53 0.68
N THR A 42 7.50 -6.34 0.20
CA THR A 42 8.62 -5.85 1.03
C THR A 42 8.31 -4.45 1.58
N LEU A 43 7.76 -3.58 0.73
CA LEU A 43 7.35 -2.24 1.14
C LEU A 43 6.31 -2.30 2.26
N VAL A 44 5.29 -3.16 2.10
CA VAL A 44 4.24 -3.37 3.13
C VAL A 44 4.85 -3.88 4.43
N ARG A 45 5.82 -4.79 4.34
CA ARG A 45 6.54 -5.28 5.53
C ARG A 45 7.21 -4.13 6.27
N GLY A 46 7.86 -3.21 5.55
CA GLY A 46 8.49 -2.03 6.14
C GLY A 46 7.48 -1.14 6.84
N VAL A 47 6.32 -0.93 6.23
CA VAL A 47 5.21 -0.17 6.86
C VAL A 47 4.79 -0.83 8.17
N LEU A 48 4.52 -2.13 8.15
CA LEU A 48 4.02 -2.87 9.32
C LEU A 48 5.04 -2.91 10.46
N ARG A 49 6.32 -3.12 10.15
CA ARG A 49 7.38 -3.10 11.16
C ARG A 49 7.46 -1.75 11.86
N ALA A 50 7.37 -0.66 11.10
CA ALA A 50 7.41 0.68 11.66
C ALA A 50 6.18 0.99 12.53
N LEU A 51 5.05 0.35 12.25
CA LEU A 51 3.82 0.50 13.04
C LEU A 51 3.80 -0.43 14.27
N GLY A 52 4.87 -1.18 14.49
CA GLY A 52 5.01 -2.03 15.68
C GLY A 52 4.51 -3.46 15.50
N TYR A 53 4.11 -3.85 14.30
CA TYR A 53 3.71 -5.24 14.04
C TYR A 53 4.96 -6.10 13.89
N ALA A 54 5.18 -7.01 14.83
CA ALA A 54 6.35 -7.89 14.87
C ALA A 54 6.09 -9.29 14.31
N GLY A 55 4.83 -9.60 13.99
CA GLY A 55 4.43 -10.89 13.48
C GLY A 55 4.85 -11.14 12.04
N ARG A 56 4.46 -12.28 11.50
CA ARG A 56 4.75 -12.66 10.12
C ARG A 56 3.90 -11.84 9.16
N VAL A 57 4.54 -11.23 8.16
CA VAL A 57 3.85 -10.55 7.07
C VAL A 57 3.72 -11.53 5.90
N LYS A 58 2.48 -11.88 5.57
CA LYS A 58 2.17 -12.82 4.49
C LYS A 58 1.80 -12.07 3.22
N SER A 59 2.19 -12.62 2.06
CA SER A 59 1.66 -12.14 0.80
C SER A 59 0.21 -12.62 0.66
N PRO A 60 -0.77 -11.74 0.36
CA PRO A 60 -2.17 -12.15 0.21
C PRO A 60 -2.48 -12.72 -1.17
N THR A 61 -1.52 -13.38 -1.83
CA THR A 61 -1.65 -13.87 -3.20
C THR A 61 -2.84 -14.82 -3.37
N TYR A 62 -3.11 -15.68 -2.38
CA TYR A 62 -4.19 -16.66 -2.44
C TYR A 62 -5.43 -16.26 -1.66
N THR A 63 -5.27 -15.44 -0.63
CA THR A 63 -6.36 -15.01 0.25
C THR A 63 -7.02 -13.72 -0.22
N LEU A 64 -6.42 -13.02 -1.18
CA LEU A 64 -6.76 -11.69 -1.67
C LEU A 64 -6.53 -10.59 -0.64
N ALA A 65 -6.65 -10.87 0.64
CA ALA A 65 -6.47 -9.88 1.71
C ALA A 65 -5.88 -10.50 2.96
N GLU A 66 -5.04 -9.72 3.62
CA GLU A 66 -4.57 -9.99 4.98
C GLU A 66 -4.88 -8.75 5.81
N SER A 67 -5.34 -8.96 7.04
CA SER A 67 -5.64 -7.85 7.94
C SER A 67 -4.68 -7.85 9.13
N TYR A 68 -4.35 -6.66 9.60
CA TYR A 68 -3.45 -6.47 10.72
C TYR A 68 -4.07 -5.49 11.70
N SER A 69 -4.23 -5.92 12.95
CA SER A 69 -4.74 -5.07 14.02
C SER A 69 -3.58 -4.29 14.63
N LEU A 70 -3.65 -2.98 14.54
CA LEU A 70 -2.61 -2.08 15.04
C LEU A 70 -3.22 -1.16 16.12
N PRO A 71 -2.42 -0.55 16.99
CA PRO A 71 -2.97 0.29 18.07
C PRO A 71 -3.86 1.42 17.59
N ALA A 72 -3.53 2.06 16.45
CA ALA A 72 -4.24 3.23 15.97
C ALA A 72 -5.35 2.90 14.96
N PHE A 73 -5.28 1.78 14.26
CA PHE A 73 -6.23 1.41 13.19
C PHE A 73 -6.02 -0.04 12.77
N GLU A 74 -6.99 -0.58 12.02
CA GLU A 74 -6.83 -1.82 11.25
C GLU A 74 -6.16 -1.48 9.92
N LEU A 75 -5.24 -2.33 9.48
CA LEU A 75 -4.63 -2.20 8.16
C LEU A 75 -4.97 -3.43 7.33
N TYR A 76 -5.49 -3.21 6.13
CA TYR A 76 -5.76 -4.29 5.18
C TYR A 76 -4.76 -4.20 4.04
N HIS A 77 -4.15 -5.35 3.72
CA HIS A 77 -3.28 -5.49 2.56
C HIS A 77 -3.97 -6.40 1.56
N PHE A 78 -4.27 -5.87 0.38
CA PHE A 78 -4.95 -6.59 -0.70
C PHE A 78 -3.98 -6.85 -1.84
N ASP A 79 -4.07 -8.05 -2.43
CA ASP A 79 -3.39 -8.37 -3.67
C ASP A 79 -4.43 -8.96 -4.63
N LEU A 80 -4.79 -8.18 -5.63
CA LEU A 80 -5.87 -8.51 -6.56
C LEU A 80 -5.36 -9.18 -7.84
N TYR A 81 -4.07 -9.53 -7.90
CA TYR A 81 -3.46 -10.08 -9.11
C TYR A 81 -4.20 -11.31 -9.65
N ARG A 82 -4.66 -12.21 -8.76
CA ARG A 82 -5.35 -13.45 -9.12
C ARG A 82 -6.87 -13.31 -9.17
N MET A 83 -7.39 -12.11 -8.96
CA MET A 83 -8.83 -11.90 -9.00
C MET A 83 -9.34 -11.96 -10.45
N HIS A 84 -10.37 -12.77 -10.70
CA HIS A 84 -10.94 -12.95 -12.02
C HIS A 84 -12.19 -12.12 -12.25
N ASP A 85 -12.99 -11.90 -11.19
CA ASP A 85 -14.26 -11.17 -11.25
C ASP A 85 -14.26 -10.10 -10.17
N PRO A 86 -14.46 -8.81 -10.52
CA PRO A 86 -14.51 -7.74 -9.51
C PRO A 86 -15.52 -7.96 -8.39
N ARG A 87 -16.55 -8.80 -8.59
CA ARG A 87 -17.51 -9.13 -7.54
C ARG A 87 -16.88 -9.90 -6.39
N GLU A 88 -15.73 -10.56 -6.60
CA GLU A 88 -14.96 -11.19 -5.52
C GLU A 88 -14.56 -10.19 -4.45
N TRP A 89 -14.37 -8.92 -4.82
CA TRP A 89 -14.11 -7.83 -3.88
C TRP A 89 -15.24 -7.69 -2.86
N LEU A 90 -16.50 -7.77 -3.31
CA LEU A 90 -17.67 -7.71 -2.43
C LEU A 90 -17.82 -8.99 -1.61
N ASP A 91 -17.64 -10.15 -2.25
CA ASP A 91 -17.84 -11.46 -1.61
C ASP A 91 -16.83 -11.72 -0.49
N ALA A 92 -15.64 -11.15 -0.59
CA ALA A 92 -14.61 -11.28 0.43
C ALA A 92 -14.83 -10.36 1.65
N GLY A 93 -15.95 -9.65 1.71
CA GLY A 93 -16.29 -8.78 2.85
C GLY A 93 -15.58 -7.45 2.86
N PHE A 94 -15.07 -7.01 1.72
CA PHE A 94 -14.24 -5.80 1.63
C PHE A 94 -15.04 -4.50 1.72
N ARG A 95 -16.37 -4.58 1.89
CA ARG A 95 -17.20 -3.40 2.14
C ARG A 95 -16.75 -2.65 3.39
N ASP A 96 -16.25 -3.38 4.38
CA ASP A 96 -15.83 -2.79 5.65
C ASP A 96 -14.62 -1.85 5.47
N VAL A 97 -13.88 -2.01 4.38
CA VAL A 97 -12.76 -1.15 4.02
C VAL A 97 -13.23 0.25 3.64
N SER A 98 -14.47 0.38 3.15
CA SER A 98 -15.02 1.65 2.70
C SER A 98 -15.65 2.48 3.83
N ASP A 99 -15.66 2.00 5.08
CA ASP A 99 -16.30 2.71 6.19
C ASP A 99 -15.44 3.84 6.77
N GLY A 100 -14.22 4.04 6.25
CA GLY A 100 -13.34 5.12 6.67
C GLY A 100 -12.55 4.86 7.94
N GLN A 101 -12.59 3.64 8.48
CA GLN A 101 -11.92 3.30 9.74
C GLN A 101 -10.59 2.59 9.55
N ALA A 102 -10.34 1.99 8.39
CA ALA A 102 -9.15 1.21 8.14
C ALA A 102 -8.22 1.92 7.16
N VAL A 103 -6.93 1.56 7.22
CA VAL A 103 -5.97 1.89 6.17
C VAL A 103 -5.95 0.72 5.19
N SER A 104 -6.00 1.02 3.90
CA SER A 104 -5.98 0.00 2.84
C SER A 104 -4.79 0.18 1.93
N LEU A 105 -4.01 -0.89 1.75
CA LEU A 105 -2.91 -0.97 0.81
C LEU A 105 -3.30 -2.00 -0.24
N ILE A 106 -3.51 -1.56 -1.48
CA ILE A 106 -4.11 -2.38 -2.54
C ILE A 106 -3.14 -2.56 -3.70
N GLU A 107 -2.68 -3.81 -3.91
CA GLU A 107 -1.87 -4.19 -5.07
C GLU A 107 -2.77 -4.59 -6.23
N TRP A 108 -2.36 -4.26 -7.45
CA TRP A 108 -3.09 -4.55 -8.68
C TRP A 108 -4.51 -3.99 -8.69
N PRO A 109 -4.66 -2.68 -8.38
CA PRO A 109 -6.00 -2.07 -8.24
C PRO A 109 -6.83 -2.10 -9.53
N ASP A 110 -6.19 -2.14 -10.69
CA ASP A 110 -6.87 -2.19 -11.98
C ASP A 110 -7.74 -3.44 -12.17
N LYS A 111 -7.44 -4.53 -11.43
CA LYS A 111 -8.24 -5.76 -11.47
C LYS A 111 -9.67 -5.56 -10.96
N ALA A 112 -9.90 -4.55 -10.11
CA ALA A 112 -11.21 -4.25 -9.55
C ALA A 112 -11.60 -2.78 -9.82
N ALA A 113 -11.15 -2.23 -10.93
CA ALA A 113 -11.48 -0.85 -11.31
C ALA A 113 -12.98 -0.61 -11.29
N GLY A 114 -13.40 0.49 -10.68
CA GLY A 114 -14.82 0.84 -10.50
C GLY A 114 -15.47 0.25 -9.26
N TRP A 115 -14.83 -0.69 -8.57
CA TRP A 115 -15.36 -1.32 -7.36
C TRP A 115 -14.61 -0.90 -6.09
N LEU A 116 -13.39 -0.37 -6.25
CA LEU A 116 -12.54 0.03 -5.14
C LEU A 116 -12.87 1.43 -4.66
N PRO A 117 -12.55 1.75 -3.37
CA PRO A 117 -12.53 3.14 -2.95
C PRO A 117 -11.48 3.90 -3.77
N PRO A 118 -11.70 5.20 -4.04
CA PRO A 118 -10.71 5.98 -4.77
C PRO A 118 -9.40 6.08 -3.99
N PRO A 119 -8.25 6.14 -4.67
CA PRO A 119 -6.97 6.21 -3.96
C PRO A 119 -6.74 7.61 -3.41
N ASP A 120 -6.06 7.67 -2.26
CA ASP A 120 -5.51 8.93 -1.75
C ASP A 120 -4.09 9.13 -2.28
N VAL A 121 -3.34 8.04 -2.43
CA VAL A 121 -1.99 8.04 -2.98
C VAL A 121 -1.81 6.82 -3.88
N ILE A 122 -1.10 7.01 -4.98
CA ILE A 122 -0.66 5.92 -5.85
C ILE A 122 0.84 5.78 -5.70
N VAL A 123 1.30 4.60 -5.29
CA VAL A 123 2.71 4.25 -5.11
C VAL A 123 3.12 3.34 -6.25
N ARG A 124 4.10 3.75 -7.04
CA ARG A 124 4.60 2.98 -8.19
C ARG A 124 6.03 2.54 -7.93
N LEU A 125 6.25 1.23 -8.02
CA LEU A 125 7.58 0.62 -7.91
C LEU A 125 7.99 0.10 -9.29
N THR A 126 9.16 0.52 -9.74
CA THR A 126 9.72 0.10 -11.03
C THR A 126 11.06 -0.59 -10.79
N ILE A 127 11.25 -1.74 -11.45
CA ILE A 127 12.51 -2.48 -11.41
C ILE A 127 13.53 -1.74 -12.29
N ALA A 128 14.68 -1.44 -11.73
CA ALA A 128 15.79 -0.77 -12.40
C ALA A 128 17.09 -1.52 -12.11
N ASP A 129 17.42 -2.51 -12.94
CA ASP A 129 18.53 -3.45 -12.72
C ASP A 129 18.39 -4.14 -11.35
N ASP A 130 19.37 -4.02 -10.46
CA ASP A 130 19.33 -4.60 -9.12
C ASP A 130 18.62 -3.71 -8.10
N ALA A 131 18.23 -2.51 -8.52
CA ALA A 131 17.61 -1.50 -7.68
C ALA A 131 16.13 -1.35 -8.02
N ARG A 132 15.47 -0.41 -7.34
CA ARG A 132 14.09 -0.03 -7.61
C ARG A 132 13.97 1.48 -7.63
N GLU A 133 13.05 1.97 -8.44
CA GLU A 133 12.62 3.36 -8.39
C GLU A 133 11.22 3.38 -7.80
N ILE A 134 10.97 4.31 -6.89
CA ILE A 134 9.64 4.48 -6.29
C ILE A 134 9.13 5.88 -6.53
N GLU A 135 7.87 5.99 -6.95
CA GLU A 135 7.18 7.25 -7.11
C GLU A 135 5.87 7.20 -6.33
N CYS A 136 5.62 8.25 -5.55
CA CYS A 136 4.35 8.41 -4.85
C CYS A 136 3.66 9.65 -5.39
N GLU A 137 2.39 9.50 -5.80
CA GLU A 137 1.59 10.58 -6.35
C GLU A 137 0.33 10.75 -5.52
N ALA A 138 0.07 11.96 -5.04
CA ALA A 138 -1.17 12.27 -4.36
C ALA A 138 -2.34 12.28 -5.34
N ALA A 139 -3.42 11.61 -4.98
CA ALA A 139 -4.64 11.54 -5.78
C ALA A 139 -5.84 12.16 -5.08
N SER A 140 -5.65 12.74 -3.89
CA SER A 140 -6.66 13.45 -3.12
C SER A 140 -6.00 14.52 -2.26
N PRO A 141 -6.77 15.49 -1.71
CA PRO A 141 -6.23 16.44 -0.72
C PRO A 141 -5.64 15.75 0.53
N ARG A 142 -6.28 14.69 1.02
CA ARG A 142 -5.74 13.90 2.14
C ARG A 142 -4.43 13.22 1.76
N GLY A 143 -4.33 12.71 0.54
CA GLY A 143 -3.12 12.11 0.02
C GLY A 143 -1.98 13.11 -0.05
N ALA A 144 -2.25 14.33 -0.50
CA ALA A 144 -1.24 15.39 -0.53
C ALA A 144 -0.74 15.73 0.87
N HIS A 145 -1.64 15.88 1.82
CA HIS A 145 -1.27 16.15 3.21
C HIS A 145 -0.45 15.00 3.81
N TYR A 146 -0.84 13.76 3.54
CA TYR A 146 -0.10 12.58 3.96
C TYR A 146 1.33 12.57 3.41
N LEU A 147 1.48 12.84 2.12
CA LEU A 147 2.82 12.86 1.50
C LEU A 147 3.70 13.98 2.08
N GLU A 148 3.13 15.12 2.42
CA GLU A 148 3.86 16.18 3.11
C GLU A 148 4.41 15.72 4.46
N THR A 149 3.68 14.84 5.13
CA THR A 149 4.08 14.32 6.44
C THR A 149 5.16 13.26 6.33
N CYS A 150 5.03 12.34 5.36
CA CYS A 150 5.93 11.19 5.28
C CYS A 150 7.09 11.37 4.31
N CYS A 151 6.98 12.23 3.33
CA CYS A 151 8.01 12.45 2.31
C CYS A 151 8.60 13.86 2.45
N THR A 152 9.64 14.01 3.24
CA THR A 152 10.25 15.31 3.52
C THR A 152 11.16 15.84 2.41
N ASN A 153 11.49 15.00 1.43
CA ASN A 153 12.44 15.32 0.36
C ASN A 153 11.80 15.27 -1.03
N CYS A 154 10.60 15.78 -1.14
CA CYS A 154 9.91 15.82 -2.43
C CYS A 154 10.16 17.12 -3.16
#